data_d3701efb08b0154640525bd1f3a058ce
#
_entry.id   d3701efb08b0154640525bd1f3a058ce
#
_cell.length_a   1.000
_cell.length_b   1.000
_cell.length_c   1.000
_cell.angle_alpha   90.00
_cell.angle_beta   90.00
_cell.angle_gamma   90.00
#
_symmetry.space_group_name_H-M   'P 1'
#
loop_
_entity.id
_entity.type
_entity.pdbx_description
1 polymer ?
#
loop_
_entity_poly.entity_id
_entity_poly.type
_entity_poly.pdbx_seq_one_letter_code
_entity_poly.pdbx_strand_id
1 'polypeptide(L)'
;MRDPHVRRTHVTLPEGEFTITSDARAREAATRMFFQAAPRIGRRLDADGGGTPRNTLNSLYALFAMYRDQPKADPPPSANGGPVHWMAMAILTRGLRPFLSVWHPRLAAYEGAHPGHAPAEWEEYAAFAEALGELRRSVHPYIDGLGRVAGLPDPGLHLRRFGVC
;
A
#
# COMPACT_ATOMS: atom_id res chain seq x y z
N MET A 1 4.99 6.28 -35.94
CA MET A 1 5.32 7.52 -35.20
C MET A 1 5.13 7.21 -33.71
N ARG A 2 6.20 7.33 -32.89
CA ARG A 2 6.07 7.06 -31.44
C ARG A 2 5.44 8.29 -30.79
N ASP A 3 4.36 8.08 -30.05
CA ASP A 3 3.74 9.13 -29.24
C ASP A 3 4.74 9.60 -28.18
N PRO A 4 5.18 10.88 -28.18
CA PRO A 4 6.18 11.41 -27.27
C PRO A 4 5.71 11.40 -25.80
N HIS A 5 4.42 11.16 -25.55
CA HIS A 5 3.82 11.15 -24.23
C HIS A 5 3.80 9.75 -23.56
N VAL A 6 4.22 8.72 -24.28
CA VAL A 6 4.21 7.33 -23.81
C VAL A 6 5.61 6.91 -23.35
N ARG A 7 5.67 6.38 -22.13
CA ARG A 7 6.91 5.81 -21.53
C ARG A 7 6.80 4.30 -21.37
N ARG A 8 7.94 3.64 -21.50
CA ARG A 8 8.11 2.23 -21.16
C ARG A 8 8.94 2.11 -19.90
N THR A 9 8.46 1.35 -18.94
CA THR A 9 9.08 1.16 -17.63
C THR A 9 9.19 -0.31 -17.32
N HIS A 10 10.38 -0.77 -16.96
CA HIS A 10 10.57 -2.12 -16.44
C HIS A 10 10.18 -2.19 -14.97
N VAL A 11 9.37 -3.17 -14.62
CA VAL A 11 8.98 -3.48 -13.25
C VAL A 11 9.16 -4.97 -12.98
N THR A 12 9.64 -5.30 -11.79
CA THR A 12 9.74 -6.67 -11.29
C THR A 12 8.68 -6.86 -10.22
N LEU A 13 7.75 -7.77 -10.48
CA LEU A 13 6.65 -8.12 -9.59
C LEU A 13 6.76 -9.60 -9.20
N PRO A 14 6.05 -10.09 -8.18
CA PRO A 14 6.07 -11.50 -7.81
C PRO A 14 5.70 -12.44 -8.95
N GLU A 15 4.90 -11.99 -9.91
CA GLU A 15 4.46 -12.73 -11.08
C GLU A 15 5.50 -12.78 -12.21
N GLY A 16 6.55 -11.95 -12.15
CA GLY A 16 7.60 -11.90 -13.17
C GLY A 16 8.05 -10.47 -13.50
N GLU A 17 8.78 -10.36 -14.61
CA GLU A 17 9.28 -9.11 -15.14
C GLU A 17 8.37 -8.58 -16.25
N PHE A 18 8.02 -7.32 -16.18
CA PHE A 18 7.09 -6.69 -17.11
C PHE A 18 7.66 -5.38 -17.65
N THR A 19 7.36 -5.11 -18.91
CA THR A 19 7.54 -3.77 -19.49
C THR A 19 6.18 -3.10 -19.57
N ILE A 20 5.97 -2.10 -18.72
CA ILE A 20 4.72 -1.34 -18.66
C ILE A 20 4.82 -0.12 -19.54
N THR A 21 3.86 0.02 -20.44
CA THR A 21 3.67 1.22 -21.24
C THR A 21 2.69 2.13 -20.52
N SER A 22 3.06 3.38 -20.27
CA SER A 22 2.26 4.36 -19.54
C SER A 22 2.19 5.70 -20.25
N ASP A 23 1.00 6.27 -20.30
CA ASP A 23 0.77 7.66 -20.70
C ASP A 23 0.89 8.62 -19.50
N ALA A 24 0.72 9.91 -19.71
CA ALA A 24 0.82 10.94 -18.67
C ALA A 24 -0.20 10.70 -17.53
N ARG A 25 -1.42 10.29 -17.88
CA ARG A 25 -2.49 10.01 -16.92
C ARG A 25 -2.18 8.81 -16.02
N ALA A 26 -1.67 7.72 -16.62
CA ALA A 26 -1.25 6.54 -15.89
C ALA A 26 -0.11 6.87 -14.91
N ARG A 27 0.85 7.70 -15.33
CA ARG A 27 1.96 8.14 -14.45
C ARG A 27 1.48 9.01 -13.30
N GLU A 28 0.53 9.92 -13.54
CA GLU A 28 -0.08 10.73 -12.49
C GLU A 28 -0.84 9.87 -11.48
N ALA A 29 -1.63 8.91 -11.94
CA ALA A 29 -2.32 7.95 -11.08
C ALA A 29 -1.32 7.13 -10.25
N ALA A 30 -0.25 6.63 -10.87
CA ALA A 30 0.80 5.89 -10.19
C ALA A 30 1.50 6.74 -9.12
N THR A 31 1.79 8.01 -9.40
CA THR A 31 2.37 8.96 -8.43
C THR A 31 1.47 9.13 -7.21
N ARG A 32 0.19 9.39 -7.44
CA ARG A 32 -0.80 9.54 -6.38
C ARG A 32 -0.91 8.28 -5.53
N MET A 33 -1.05 7.13 -6.16
CA MET A 33 -1.15 5.84 -5.46
C MET A 33 0.09 5.51 -4.65
N PHE A 34 1.28 5.75 -5.20
CA PHE A 34 2.55 5.55 -4.50
C PHE A 34 2.62 6.36 -3.21
N PHE A 35 2.37 7.67 -3.27
CA PHE A 35 2.46 8.55 -2.11
C PHE A 35 1.29 8.39 -1.13
N GLN A 36 0.19 7.78 -1.54
CA GLN A 36 -0.87 7.36 -0.63
C GLN A 36 -0.50 6.08 0.14
N ALA A 37 0.13 5.12 -0.54
CA ALA A 37 0.45 3.80 0.03
C ALA A 37 1.70 3.80 0.91
N ALA A 38 2.80 4.34 0.42
CA ALA A 38 4.11 4.20 1.06
C ALA A 38 4.14 4.70 2.52
N PRO A 39 3.67 5.92 2.85
CA PRO A 39 3.72 6.40 4.23
C PRO A 39 2.74 5.67 5.17
N ARG A 40 1.63 5.14 4.64
CA ARG A 40 0.64 4.41 5.46
C ARG A 40 1.11 3.00 5.78
N ILE A 41 1.62 2.30 4.78
CA ILE A 41 2.10 0.92 4.93
C ILE A 41 3.41 0.89 5.72
N GLY A 42 4.28 1.89 5.54
CA GLY A 42 5.57 2.01 6.22
C GLY A 42 5.50 2.57 7.63
N ARG A 43 4.33 2.98 8.12
CA ARG A 43 4.20 3.55 9.46
C ARG A 43 4.70 2.58 10.52
N ARG A 44 5.65 3.02 11.34
CA ARG A 44 6.18 2.23 12.44
C ARG A 44 5.15 2.11 13.56
N LEU A 45 5.14 0.95 14.20
CA LEU A 45 4.48 0.79 15.50
C LEU A 45 5.32 1.50 16.54
N ASP A 46 4.71 2.42 17.28
CA ASP A 46 5.35 3.23 18.30
C ASP A 46 4.44 3.27 19.53
N ALA A 47 5.01 2.96 20.68
CA ALA A 47 4.27 2.92 21.94
C ALA A 47 3.85 4.33 22.41
N ASP A 48 4.58 5.38 21.98
CA ASP A 48 4.48 6.71 22.57
C ASP A 48 3.78 7.76 21.69
N GLY A 49 3.25 7.38 20.51
CA GLY A 49 2.75 8.40 19.61
C GLY A 49 1.70 7.97 18.60
N GLY A 50 1.84 8.20 17.36
CA GLY A 50 0.84 7.96 16.31
C GLY A 50 0.84 6.53 15.72
N GLY A 51 1.70 5.63 16.20
CA GLY A 51 1.95 4.30 15.66
C GLY A 51 1.25 3.15 16.38
N THR A 52 0.11 3.39 17.04
CA THR A 52 -0.65 2.33 17.71
C THR A 52 -1.25 1.34 16.69
N PRO A 53 -1.54 0.08 17.09
CA PRO A 53 -2.25 -0.86 16.22
C PRO A 53 -3.57 -0.31 15.67
N ARG A 54 -4.34 0.40 16.49
CA ARG A 54 -5.60 1.04 16.06
C ARG A 54 -5.37 2.08 14.96
N ASN A 55 -4.41 2.98 15.15
CA ASN A 55 -4.10 4.00 14.16
C ASN A 55 -3.55 3.39 12.86
N THR A 56 -2.76 2.31 12.97
CA THR A 56 -2.25 1.57 11.82
C THR A 56 -3.39 0.94 11.02
N LEU A 57 -4.30 0.21 11.68
CA LEU A 57 -5.46 -0.40 11.02
C LEU A 57 -6.35 0.65 10.36
N ASN A 58 -6.63 1.77 11.04
CA ASN A 58 -7.44 2.85 10.47
C ASN A 58 -6.77 3.47 9.24
N SER A 59 -5.46 3.67 9.28
CA SER A 59 -4.69 4.22 8.15
C SER A 59 -4.69 3.28 6.95
N LEU A 60 -4.52 1.97 7.18
CA LEU A 60 -4.58 0.96 6.13
C LEU A 60 -6.00 0.80 5.56
N TYR A 61 -7.02 0.87 6.41
CA TYR A 61 -8.41 0.85 5.97
C TYR A 61 -8.75 2.08 5.10
N ALA A 62 -8.25 3.26 5.46
CA ALA A 62 -8.40 4.45 4.64
C ALA A 62 -7.76 4.29 3.25
N LEU A 63 -6.57 3.66 3.18
CA LEU A 63 -5.94 3.35 1.90
C LEU A 63 -6.78 2.37 1.08
N PHE A 64 -7.34 1.34 1.71
CA PHE A 64 -8.24 0.38 1.06
C PHE A 64 -9.46 1.10 0.46
N ALA A 65 -10.10 1.98 1.22
CA ALA A 65 -11.25 2.76 0.76
C ALA A 65 -10.87 3.68 -0.41
N MET A 66 -9.74 4.38 -0.33
CA MET A 66 -9.25 5.26 -1.40
C MET A 66 -9.01 4.51 -2.71
N TYR A 67 -8.34 3.35 -2.65
CA TYR A 67 -8.03 2.56 -3.84
C TYR A 67 -9.28 1.91 -4.43
N ARG A 68 -10.19 1.41 -3.61
CA ARG A 68 -11.45 0.83 -4.05
C ARG A 68 -12.34 1.85 -4.77
N ASP A 69 -12.33 3.10 -4.32
CA ASP A 69 -13.20 4.15 -4.85
C ASP A 69 -12.56 4.91 -6.04
N GLN A 70 -11.27 4.72 -6.31
CA GLN A 70 -10.56 5.32 -7.45
C GLN A 70 -11.23 5.06 -8.81
N PRO A 71 -11.67 3.84 -9.15
CA PRO A 71 -12.35 3.58 -10.43
C PRO A 71 -13.68 4.32 -10.61
N LYS A 72 -14.26 4.82 -9.53
CA LYS A 72 -15.51 5.61 -9.56
C LYS A 72 -15.26 7.09 -9.78
N ALA A 73 -14.09 7.58 -9.35
CA ALA A 73 -13.71 9.00 -9.44
C ALA A 73 -13.01 9.34 -10.75
N ASP A 74 -12.27 8.37 -11.32
CA ASP A 74 -11.56 8.53 -12.59
C ASP A 74 -12.31 7.81 -13.71
N PRO A 75 -12.29 8.34 -14.94
CA PRO A 75 -12.78 7.57 -16.10
C PRO A 75 -12.01 6.23 -16.16
N PRO A 76 -12.61 5.17 -16.71
CA PRO A 76 -12.02 3.85 -16.75
C PRO A 76 -10.57 3.94 -17.25
N PRO A 77 -9.65 3.13 -16.68
CA PRO A 77 -8.26 3.18 -17.05
C PRO A 77 -8.13 3.05 -18.56
N SER A 78 -7.35 3.96 -19.15
CA SER A 78 -6.94 3.82 -20.55
C SER A 78 -6.25 2.46 -20.73
N ALA A 79 -6.14 1.96 -21.95
CA ALA A 79 -5.38 0.75 -22.24
C ALA A 79 -3.96 0.79 -21.63
N ASN A 80 -3.38 1.99 -21.48
CA ASN A 80 -2.06 2.22 -20.87
C ASN A 80 -2.12 2.42 -19.34
N GLY A 81 -3.29 2.51 -18.74
CA GLY A 81 -3.49 2.64 -17.27
C GLY A 81 -3.82 1.32 -16.58
N GLY A 82 -4.15 0.28 -17.34
CA GLY A 82 -4.50 -1.04 -16.80
C GLY A 82 -3.48 -1.63 -15.84
N PRO A 83 -2.16 -1.62 -16.15
CA PRO A 83 -1.13 -2.14 -15.24
C PRO A 83 -1.04 -1.39 -13.90
N VAL A 84 -1.24 -0.06 -13.90
CA VAL A 84 -1.27 0.75 -12.67
C VAL A 84 -2.43 0.34 -11.79
N HIS A 85 -3.62 0.23 -12.37
CA HIS A 85 -4.81 -0.24 -11.68
C HIS A 85 -4.63 -1.67 -11.15
N TRP A 86 -4.04 -2.55 -11.94
CA TRP A 86 -3.77 -3.92 -11.52
C TRP A 86 -2.83 -4.00 -10.32
N MET A 87 -1.74 -3.22 -10.28
CA MET A 87 -0.84 -3.14 -9.13
C MET A 87 -1.56 -2.61 -7.88
N ALA A 88 -2.40 -1.60 -8.01
CA ALA A 88 -3.21 -1.09 -6.92
C ALA A 88 -4.18 -2.16 -6.38
N MET A 89 -4.85 -2.88 -7.27
CA MET A 89 -5.73 -3.98 -6.87
C MET A 89 -4.99 -5.14 -6.22
N ALA A 90 -3.75 -5.43 -6.63
CA ALA A 90 -2.92 -6.44 -5.99
C ALA A 90 -2.57 -6.03 -4.54
N ILE A 91 -2.23 -4.77 -4.29
CA ILE A 91 -2.02 -4.24 -2.93
C ILE A 91 -3.28 -4.46 -2.07
N LEU A 92 -4.46 -4.15 -2.60
CA LEU A 92 -5.72 -4.30 -1.86
C LEU A 92 -6.05 -5.77 -1.57
N THR A 93 -6.01 -6.62 -2.60
CA THR A 93 -6.57 -7.97 -2.51
C THR A 93 -5.59 -8.98 -1.90
N ARG A 94 -4.31 -8.82 -2.15
CA ARG A 94 -3.26 -9.74 -1.65
C ARG A 94 -2.65 -9.30 -0.33
N GLY A 95 -2.63 -7.99 -0.07
CA GLY A 95 -2.05 -7.42 1.14
C GLY A 95 -3.09 -6.95 2.13
N LEU A 96 -3.76 -5.84 1.85
CA LEU A 96 -4.58 -5.12 2.83
C LEU A 96 -5.81 -5.90 3.26
N ARG A 97 -6.56 -6.48 2.35
CA ARG A 97 -7.80 -7.18 2.67
C ARG A 97 -7.61 -8.35 3.63
N PRO A 98 -6.69 -9.29 3.39
CA PRO A 98 -6.42 -10.38 4.33
C PRO A 98 -5.97 -9.87 5.70
N PHE A 99 -5.07 -8.89 5.72
CA PHE A 99 -4.56 -8.32 6.96
C PHE A 99 -5.67 -7.66 7.79
N LEU A 100 -6.45 -6.78 7.18
CA LEU A 100 -7.52 -6.05 7.86
C LEU A 100 -8.62 -6.98 8.36
N SER A 101 -8.99 -8.01 7.60
CA SER A 101 -10.04 -8.97 7.98
C SER A 101 -9.68 -9.80 9.21
N VAL A 102 -8.40 -10.02 9.45
CA VAL A 102 -7.91 -10.74 10.63
C VAL A 102 -7.76 -9.80 11.83
N TRP A 103 -7.09 -8.67 11.66
CA TRP A 103 -6.62 -7.87 12.77
C TRP A 103 -7.64 -6.85 13.30
N HIS A 104 -8.54 -6.34 12.47
CA HIS A 104 -9.62 -5.46 12.95
C HIS A 104 -10.49 -6.11 14.04
N PRO A 105 -11.08 -7.30 13.82
CA PRO A 105 -11.91 -7.91 14.83
C PRO A 105 -11.14 -8.34 16.10
N ARG A 106 -9.88 -8.79 15.96
CA ARG A 106 -9.04 -9.17 17.10
C ARG A 106 -8.74 -7.98 18.00
N LEU A 107 -8.32 -6.86 17.42
CA LEU A 107 -8.06 -5.65 18.19
C LEU A 107 -9.34 -5.09 18.81
N ALA A 108 -10.45 -5.09 18.10
CA ALA A 108 -11.73 -4.64 18.61
C ALA A 108 -12.19 -5.48 19.81
N ALA A 109 -11.99 -6.80 19.76
CA ALA A 109 -12.32 -7.69 20.88
C ALA A 109 -11.45 -7.39 22.12
N TYR A 110 -10.15 -7.18 21.94
CA TYR A 110 -9.25 -6.80 23.03
C TYR A 110 -9.66 -5.47 23.67
N GLU A 111 -9.86 -4.42 22.87
CA GLU A 111 -10.24 -3.09 23.36
C GLU A 111 -11.58 -3.12 24.10
N GLY A 112 -12.54 -3.91 23.62
CA GLY A 112 -13.83 -4.08 24.28
C GLY A 112 -13.74 -4.81 25.62
N ALA A 113 -12.84 -5.79 25.74
CA ALA A 113 -12.61 -6.55 26.98
C ALA A 113 -11.73 -5.80 27.99
N HIS A 114 -10.87 -4.91 27.54
CA HIS A 114 -9.85 -4.23 28.37
C HIS A 114 -9.88 -2.70 28.14
N PRO A 115 -11.00 -2.04 28.48
CA PRO A 115 -11.11 -0.59 28.29
C PRO A 115 -10.04 0.15 29.12
N GLY A 116 -9.30 1.05 28.47
CA GLY A 116 -8.25 1.85 29.12
C GLY A 116 -6.89 1.20 29.22
N HIS A 117 -6.72 -0.05 28.79
CA HIS A 117 -5.41 -0.70 28.72
C HIS A 117 -4.53 -0.13 27.61
N ALA A 118 -3.22 -0.11 27.83
CA ALA A 118 -2.27 0.35 26.81
C ALA A 118 -2.20 -0.66 25.66
N PRO A 119 -2.03 -0.19 24.40
CA PRO A 119 -1.91 -1.09 23.25
C PRO A 119 -0.78 -2.12 23.37
N ALA A 120 0.30 -1.77 24.07
CA ALA A 120 1.44 -2.66 24.30
C ALA A 120 1.13 -3.84 25.24
N GLU A 121 0.04 -3.77 26.02
CA GLU A 121 -0.44 -4.85 26.89
C GLU A 121 -1.23 -5.90 26.16
N TRP A 122 -1.57 -5.66 24.90
CA TRP A 122 -2.26 -6.63 24.06
C TRP A 122 -1.37 -7.85 23.83
N GLU A 123 -1.84 -9.03 24.23
CA GLU A 123 -1.08 -10.28 24.12
C GLU A 123 -0.71 -10.65 22.69
N GLU A 124 -1.51 -10.24 21.70
CA GLU A 124 -1.25 -10.45 20.28
C GLU A 124 -0.42 -9.32 19.62
N TYR A 125 0.08 -8.34 20.39
CA TYR A 125 0.83 -7.20 19.83
C TYR A 125 2.05 -7.64 19.01
N ALA A 126 2.83 -8.59 19.50
CA ALA A 126 3.99 -9.11 18.79
C ALA A 126 3.61 -9.82 17.48
N ALA A 127 2.55 -10.63 17.52
CA ALA A 127 2.02 -11.30 16.32
C ALA A 127 1.47 -10.29 15.29
N PHE A 128 0.82 -9.23 15.77
CA PHE A 128 0.37 -8.12 14.91
C PHE A 128 1.56 -7.43 14.24
N ALA A 129 2.62 -7.13 14.99
CA ALA A 129 3.84 -6.49 14.47
C ALA A 129 4.53 -7.35 13.40
N GLU A 130 4.61 -8.66 13.63
CA GLU A 130 5.16 -9.61 12.67
C GLU A 130 4.31 -9.67 11.38
N ALA A 131 2.99 -9.80 11.51
CA ALA A 131 2.07 -9.81 10.39
C ALA A 131 2.11 -8.49 9.59
N LEU A 132 2.30 -7.35 10.25
CA LEU A 132 2.51 -6.06 9.59
C LEU A 132 3.81 -6.04 8.77
N GLY A 133 4.88 -6.65 9.29
CA GLY A 133 6.13 -6.84 8.56
C GLY A 133 5.96 -7.71 7.31
N GLU A 134 5.19 -8.79 7.41
CA GLU A 134 4.85 -9.65 6.27
C GLU A 134 4.01 -8.91 5.22
N LEU A 135 3.01 -8.14 5.66
CA LEU A 135 2.24 -7.28 4.78
C LEU A 135 3.15 -6.35 3.98
N ARG A 136 4.08 -5.66 4.64
CA ARG A 136 5.05 -4.76 3.98
C ARG A 136 5.85 -5.48 2.91
N ARG A 137 6.40 -6.65 3.24
CA ARG A 137 7.16 -7.46 2.27
C ARG A 137 6.32 -7.89 1.08
N SER A 138 5.09 -8.29 1.30
CA SER A 138 4.20 -8.78 0.25
C SER A 138 3.75 -7.69 -0.74
N VAL A 139 3.56 -6.46 -0.27
CA VAL A 139 3.09 -5.34 -1.11
C VAL A 139 4.24 -4.48 -1.67
N HIS A 140 5.45 -4.60 -1.11
CA HIS A 140 6.61 -3.83 -1.53
C HIS A 140 6.85 -3.82 -3.05
N PRO A 141 6.85 -4.98 -3.76
CA PRO A 141 7.10 -4.99 -5.20
C PRO A 141 6.07 -4.19 -6.00
N TYR A 142 4.82 -4.20 -5.57
CA TYR A 142 3.75 -3.45 -6.25
C TYR A 142 3.87 -1.94 -6.00
N ILE A 143 4.23 -1.54 -4.78
CA ILE A 143 4.46 -0.12 -4.46
C ILE A 143 5.70 0.39 -5.21
N ASP A 144 6.79 -0.37 -5.24
CA ASP A 144 7.98 -0.06 -6.03
C ASP A 144 7.62 0.08 -7.51
N GLY A 145 6.83 -0.84 -8.04
CA GLY A 145 6.34 -0.80 -9.42
C GLY A 145 5.55 0.47 -9.73
N LEU A 146 4.65 0.89 -8.83
CA LEU A 146 3.94 2.17 -8.95
C LEU A 146 4.91 3.36 -8.99
N GLY A 147 5.92 3.36 -8.13
CA GLY A 147 6.95 4.41 -8.09
C GLY A 147 7.78 4.48 -9.38
N ARG A 148 8.11 3.33 -9.97
CA ARG A 148 8.82 3.25 -11.26
C ARG A 148 7.96 3.77 -12.40
N VAL A 149 6.70 3.37 -12.47
CA VAL A 149 5.76 3.90 -13.49
C VAL A 149 5.53 5.39 -13.31
N ALA A 150 5.47 5.89 -12.08
CA ALA A 150 5.40 7.31 -11.77
C ALA A 150 6.64 8.10 -12.26
N GLY A 151 7.75 7.41 -12.53
CA GLY A 151 9.00 8.01 -12.97
C GLY A 151 9.84 8.56 -11.81
N LEU A 152 9.65 8.05 -10.59
CA LEU A 152 10.51 8.40 -9.46
C LEU A 152 11.93 7.90 -9.70
N PRO A 153 12.97 8.72 -9.46
CA PRO A 153 14.37 8.34 -9.73
C PRO A 153 14.83 7.13 -8.95
N ASP A 154 14.38 7.00 -7.70
CA ASP A 154 14.69 5.87 -6.81
C ASP A 154 13.48 5.59 -5.90
N PRO A 155 12.49 4.81 -6.36
CA PRO A 155 11.36 4.43 -5.53
C PRO A 155 11.79 3.72 -4.24
N GLY A 156 12.83 2.88 -4.31
CA GLY A 156 13.35 2.16 -3.16
C GLY A 156 13.87 3.08 -2.04
N LEU A 157 14.46 4.21 -2.39
CA LEU A 157 14.88 5.22 -1.40
C LEU A 157 13.67 5.79 -0.65
N HIS A 158 12.60 6.13 -1.37
CA HIS A 158 11.36 6.60 -0.75
C HIS A 158 10.74 5.52 0.15
N LEU A 159 10.71 4.27 -0.31
CA LEU A 159 10.18 3.15 0.47
C LEU A 159 10.95 2.94 1.77
N ARG A 160 12.31 3.00 1.73
CA ARG A 160 13.13 2.94 2.94
C ARG A 160 12.85 4.11 3.89
N ARG A 161 12.72 5.33 3.37
CA ARG A 161 12.38 6.51 4.18
C ARG A 161 11.01 6.39 4.85
N PHE A 162 10.05 5.77 4.19
CA PHE A 162 8.73 5.50 4.75
C PHE A 162 8.65 4.22 5.58
N GLY A 163 9.72 3.44 5.67
CA GLY A 163 9.78 2.22 6.49
C GLY A 163 9.05 1.02 5.88
N VAL A 164 8.89 0.97 4.56
CA VAL A 164 8.25 -0.15 3.85
C VAL A 164 9.21 -1.34 3.68
N CYS A 165 10.51 -1.12 3.77
CA CYS A 165 11.56 -2.14 3.67
C CYS A 165 12.14 -2.48 5.04
#